data_c565b522e37fbf97f1504047f01574b3
#
_entry.id   c565b522e37fbf97f1504047f01574b3
#
_cell.length_a   1.000
_cell.length_b   1.000
_cell.length_c   1.000
_cell.angle_alpha   90.00
_cell.angle_beta   90.00
_cell.angle_gamma   90.00
#
_symmetry.space_group_name_H-M   'P 1'
#
loop_
_entity.id
_entity.type
_entity.pdbx_description
1 polymer ?
#
loop_
_entity_poly.entity_id
_entity_poly.type
_entity_poly.pdbx_seq_one_letter_code
_entity_poly.pdbx_strand_id
1 'polypeptide(L)'
;MYRVVIADDEVLIRMYIREILENNGYEVVGEAEDGLDAIAVCRQKKPDFVIMDINMPVMTGLEAMKVINEDKLAGFVIILTAYRDKEIADQAVNTDVMGYIVKPVDEDTLIPAVKIAIHNYKQREAMAKEFHKTQEALDDRKYLDRAKGLVMERKNMSEKEAFTYIRSLSMDKGISMTELAKMLLKAYEK
;
A
#
# COMPACT_ATOMS: atom_id res chain seq x y z
N MET A 1 0.27 11.11 -14.98
CA MET A 1 1.74 11.22 -14.98
C MET A 1 2.18 10.78 -13.60
N TYR A 2 3.19 9.91 -13.47
CA TYR A 2 3.67 9.47 -12.17
C TYR A 2 4.61 10.51 -11.58
N ARG A 3 4.43 10.78 -10.28
CA ARG A 3 5.20 11.72 -9.49
C ARG A 3 6.30 11.00 -8.74
N VAL A 4 7.54 11.44 -8.91
CA VAL A 4 8.74 10.74 -8.42
C VAL A 4 9.56 11.65 -7.52
N VAL A 5 10.11 11.09 -6.45
CA VAL A 5 11.20 11.69 -5.66
C VAL A 5 12.46 10.89 -5.92
N ILE A 6 13.59 11.58 -6.06
CA ILE A 6 14.93 10.99 -6.23
C ILE A 6 15.74 11.31 -4.99
N ALA A 7 16.34 10.31 -4.37
CA ALA A 7 17.22 10.46 -3.22
C ALA A 7 18.57 9.78 -3.48
N ASP A 8 19.62 10.56 -3.54
CA ASP A 8 21.02 10.13 -3.75
C ASP A 8 21.92 11.27 -3.27
N ASP A 9 23.02 11.01 -2.60
CA ASP A 9 23.92 12.07 -2.13
C ASP A 9 24.74 12.72 -3.26
N GLU A 10 24.88 12.02 -4.41
CA GLU A 10 25.59 12.52 -5.58
C GLU A 10 24.66 13.38 -6.48
N VAL A 11 24.90 14.70 -6.50
CA VAL A 11 24.11 15.65 -7.31
C VAL A 11 24.06 15.26 -8.80
N LEU A 12 25.18 14.80 -9.35
CA LEU A 12 25.27 14.41 -10.77
C LEU A 12 24.38 13.20 -11.09
N ILE A 13 24.28 12.24 -10.18
CA ILE A 13 23.41 11.08 -10.33
C ILE A 13 21.97 11.51 -10.29
N ARG A 14 21.57 12.38 -9.34
CA ARG A 14 20.19 12.92 -9.29
C ARG A 14 19.83 13.65 -10.58
N MET A 15 20.71 14.52 -11.09
CA MET A 15 20.48 15.24 -12.35
C MET A 15 20.29 14.28 -13.52
N TYR A 16 21.13 13.25 -13.63
CA TYR A 16 21.05 12.29 -14.70
C TYR A 16 19.77 11.43 -14.65
N ILE A 17 19.42 10.94 -13.47
CA ILE A 17 18.17 10.19 -13.28
C ILE A 17 16.95 11.07 -13.56
N ARG A 18 16.97 12.35 -13.15
CA ARG A 18 15.92 13.31 -13.47
C ARG A 18 15.73 13.44 -14.98
N GLU A 19 16.81 13.67 -15.72
CA GLU A 19 16.75 13.82 -17.17
C GLU A 19 16.13 12.60 -17.84
N ILE A 20 16.56 11.37 -17.47
CA ILE A 20 15.99 10.14 -18.00
C ILE A 20 14.49 10.05 -17.69
N LEU A 21 14.08 10.30 -16.44
CA LEU A 21 12.70 10.17 -16.02
C LEU A 21 11.80 11.19 -16.74
N GLU A 22 12.19 12.46 -16.79
CA GLU A 22 11.40 13.52 -17.42
C GLU A 22 11.27 13.29 -18.93
N ASN A 23 12.33 12.84 -19.62
CA ASN A 23 12.29 12.46 -21.02
C ASN A 23 11.34 11.27 -21.30
N ASN A 24 11.08 10.43 -20.28
CA ASN A 24 10.19 9.28 -20.38
C ASN A 24 8.78 9.51 -19.77
N GLY A 25 8.42 10.76 -19.51
CA GLY A 25 7.06 11.16 -19.12
C GLY A 25 6.75 10.96 -17.64
N TYR A 26 7.77 10.91 -16.78
CA TYR A 26 7.62 10.98 -15.32
C TYR A 26 7.80 12.43 -14.84
N GLU A 27 7.22 12.79 -13.71
CA GLU A 27 7.34 14.11 -13.10
C GLU A 27 8.21 14.01 -11.84
N VAL A 28 9.42 14.58 -11.87
CA VAL A 28 10.27 14.65 -10.67
C VAL A 28 9.82 15.80 -9.79
N VAL A 29 9.13 15.49 -8.71
CA VAL A 29 8.50 16.47 -7.79
C VAL A 29 9.38 16.87 -6.62
N GLY A 30 10.50 16.21 -6.42
CA GLY A 30 11.48 16.53 -5.38
C GLY A 30 12.76 15.72 -5.50
N GLU A 31 13.80 16.23 -4.87
CA GLU A 31 15.09 15.57 -4.69
C GLU A 31 15.50 15.63 -3.22
N ALA A 32 16.34 14.69 -2.81
CA ALA A 32 16.89 14.58 -1.47
C ALA A 32 18.36 14.15 -1.55
N GLU A 33 19.17 14.59 -0.60
CA GLU A 33 20.60 14.26 -0.53
C GLU A 33 20.93 13.27 0.62
N ASP A 34 19.97 12.98 1.47
CA ASP A 34 20.07 11.98 2.53
C ASP A 34 18.69 11.38 2.88
N GLY A 35 18.69 10.38 3.75
CA GLY A 35 17.46 9.69 4.14
C GLY A 35 16.46 10.55 4.92
N LEU A 36 16.92 11.49 5.76
CA LEU A 36 16.04 12.38 6.52
C LEU A 36 15.35 13.37 5.58
N ASP A 37 16.12 13.92 4.65
CA ASP A 37 15.58 14.84 3.64
C ASP A 37 14.59 14.10 2.73
N ALA A 38 14.89 12.87 2.32
CA ALA A 38 13.97 12.03 1.56
C ALA A 38 12.62 11.84 2.27
N ILE A 39 12.61 11.55 3.57
CA ILE A 39 11.38 11.45 4.37
C ILE A 39 10.61 12.77 4.37
N ALA A 40 11.31 13.90 4.61
CA ALA A 40 10.69 15.22 4.64
C ALA A 40 10.05 15.59 3.29
N VAL A 41 10.77 15.37 2.20
CA VAL A 41 10.30 15.61 0.83
C VAL A 41 9.11 14.71 0.50
N CYS A 42 9.16 13.42 0.82
CA CYS A 42 8.05 12.49 0.59
C CYS A 42 6.79 12.89 1.39
N ARG A 43 6.95 13.31 2.65
CA ARG A 43 5.83 13.80 3.48
C ARG A 43 5.13 15.01 2.87
N GLN A 44 5.91 15.93 2.30
CA GLN A 44 5.38 17.15 1.67
C GLN A 44 4.77 16.87 0.29
N LYS A 45 5.47 16.09 -0.53
CA LYS A 45 5.14 15.91 -1.96
C LYS A 45 4.20 14.74 -2.21
N LYS A 46 4.20 13.71 -1.36
CA LYS A 46 3.42 12.46 -1.51
C LYS A 46 3.58 11.89 -2.91
N PRO A 47 4.79 11.46 -3.29
CA PRO A 47 5.06 10.91 -4.62
C PRO A 47 4.39 9.55 -4.81
N ASP A 48 4.21 9.16 -6.09
CA ASP A 48 3.76 7.81 -6.43
C ASP A 48 4.86 6.78 -6.11
N PHE A 49 6.13 7.15 -6.31
CA PHE A 49 7.27 6.32 -5.91
C PHE A 49 8.53 7.14 -5.67
N VAL A 50 9.50 6.48 -5.04
CA VAL A 50 10.82 7.05 -4.74
C VAL A 50 11.88 6.18 -5.39
N ILE A 51 12.88 6.79 -6.02
CA ILE A 51 14.14 6.15 -6.38
C ILE A 51 15.17 6.60 -5.34
N MET A 52 15.79 5.65 -4.64
CA MET A 52 16.58 5.93 -3.45
C MET A 52 17.88 5.14 -3.43
N ASP A 53 19.00 5.82 -3.28
CA ASP A 53 20.27 5.17 -3.01
C ASP A 53 20.29 4.57 -1.60
N ILE A 54 21.01 3.45 -1.45
CA ILE A 54 21.21 2.81 -0.14
C ILE A 54 22.17 3.63 0.71
N ASN A 55 23.29 4.03 0.13
CA ASN A 55 24.42 4.59 0.84
C ASN A 55 24.38 6.12 0.80
N MET A 56 23.61 6.69 1.71
CA MET A 56 23.52 8.14 1.88
C MET A 56 24.03 8.54 3.28
N PRO A 57 24.55 9.78 3.45
CA PRO A 57 24.97 10.29 4.76
C PRO A 57 23.78 10.47 5.69
N VAL A 58 24.02 10.68 6.97
CA VAL A 58 23.04 10.95 8.03
C VAL A 58 22.11 9.78 8.29
N MET A 59 21.36 9.34 7.28
CA MET A 59 20.41 8.20 7.33
C MET A 59 20.50 7.44 6.02
N THR A 60 20.66 6.13 6.09
CA THR A 60 20.70 5.25 4.92
C THR A 60 19.35 5.18 4.23
N GLY A 61 19.36 4.87 2.92
CA GLY A 61 18.12 4.70 2.17
C GLY A 61 17.23 3.57 2.69
N LEU A 62 17.82 2.50 3.25
CA LEU A 62 17.03 1.40 3.84
C LEU A 62 16.31 1.82 5.14
N GLU A 63 16.95 2.67 5.96
CA GLU A 63 16.31 3.23 7.16
C GLU A 63 15.19 4.19 6.77
N ALA A 64 15.46 5.09 5.82
CA ALA A 64 14.45 6.03 5.31
C ALA A 64 13.26 5.31 4.67
N MET A 65 13.51 4.27 3.89
CA MET A 65 12.47 3.46 3.27
C MET A 65 11.52 2.82 4.29
N LYS A 66 12.03 2.31 5.43
CA LYS A 66 11.17 1.76 6.49
C LYS A 66 10.17 2.81 6.97
N VAL A 67 10.63 4.03 7.26
CA VAL A 67 9.77 5.13 7.70
C VAL A 67 8.77 5.54 6.60
N ILE A 68 9.23 5.63 5.35
CA ILE A 68 8.37 5.98 4.21
C ILE A 68 7.25 4.96 4.03
N ASN A 69 7.54 3.66 4.17
CA ASN A 69 6.55 2.58 4.05
C ASN A 69 5.60 2.54 5.24
N GLU A 70 6.10 2.63 6.47
CA GLU A 70 5.30 2.62 7.70
C GLU A 70 4.31 3.80 7.74
N ASP A 71 4.79 5.01 7.43
CA ASP A 71 3.98 6.24 7.41
C ASP A 71 3.20 6.41 6.09
N LYS A 72 3.35 5.50 5.12
CA LYS A 72 2.73 5.55 3.78
C LYS A 72 2.95 6.89 3.07
N LEU A 73 4.19 7.37 3.08
CA LEU A 73 4.57 8.67 2.52
C LEU A 73 4.74 8.64 1.00
N ALA A 74 4.93 7.46 0.42
CA ALA A 74 4.97 7.18 -1.02
C ALA A 74 4.22 5.88 -1.33
N GLY A 75 3.90 5.64 -2.61
CA GLY A 75 3.31 4.39 -3.04
C GLY A 75 4.28 3.21 -2.88
N PHE A 76 5.52 3.36 -3.34
CA PHE A 76 6.58 2.36 -3.21
C PHE A 76 7.97 2.98 -3.39
N VAL A 77 9.01 2.18 -3.07
CA VAL A 77 10.40 2.58 -3.19
C VAL A 77 11.14 1.62 -4.14
N ILE A 78 11.96 2.18 -5.03
CA ILE A 78 12.95 1.49 -5.85
C ILE A 78 14.33 1.85 -5.29
N ILE A 79 15.14 0.84 -5.02
CA ILE A 79 16.48 1.03 -4.45
C ILE A 79 17.53 1.09 -5.56
N LEU A 80 18.43 2.07 -5.45
CA LEU A 80 19.69 2.09 -6.18
C LEU A 80 20.76 1.40 -5.34
N THR A 81 21.54 0.51 -5.92
CA THR A 81 22.55 -0.25 -5.19
C THR A 81 23.85 -0.39 -6.01
N ALA A 82 25.00 -0.32 -5.34
CA ALA A 82 26.25 -0.70 -5.95
C ALA A 82 26.36 -2.24 -6.00
N TYR A 83 27.03 -2.78 -7.02
CA TYR A 83 27.20 -4.24 -7.22
C TYR A 83 27.80 -4.99 -6.01
N ARG A 84 28.45 -4.27 -5.09
CA ARG A 84 29.10 -4.82 -3.88
C ARG A 84 28.13 -5.07 -2.71
N ASP A 85 26.90 -4.57 -2.78
CA ASP A 85 25.93 -4.62 -1.68
C ASP A 85 24.99 -5.84 -1.77
N LYS A 86 25.47 -6.98 -2.34
CA LYS A 86 24.68 -8.22 -2.45
C LYS A 86 24.09 -8.69 -1.11
N GLU A 87 24.85 -8.57 -0.02
CA GLU A 87 24.36 -8.90 1.32
C GLU A 87 23.23 -7.97 1.78
N ILE A 88 23.25 -6.72 1.32
CA ILE A 88 22.21 -5.72 1.62
C ILE A 88 20.99 -5.97 0.73
N ALA A 89 21.19 -6.41 -0.52
CA ALA A 89 20.09 -6.83 -1.39
C ALA A 89 19.33 -8.04 -0.81
N ASP A 90 20.03 -9.00 -0.19
CA ASP A 90 19.40 -10.14 0.49
C ASP A 90 18.65 -9.73 1.76
N GLN A 91 19.09 -8.69 2.47
CA GLN A 91 18.33 -8.09 3.59
C GLN A 91 17.11 -7.33 3.11
N ALA A 92 17.19 -6.69 1.96
CA ALA A 92 16.07 -5.97 1.36
C ALA A 92 14.99 -6.90 0.77
N VAL A 93 15.28 -8.17 0.48
CA VAL A 93 14.27 -9.19 0.10
C VAL A 93 13.21 -9.38 1.21
N ASN A 94 13.57 -9.10 2.47
CA ASN A 94 12.64 -9.11 3.61
C ASN A 94 11.95 -7.76 3.85
N THR A 95 12.18 -6.75 3.01
CA THR A 95 11.56 -5.43 3.08
C THR A 95 10.67 -5.20 1.86
N ASP A 96 9.65 -4.35 1.99
CA ASP A 96 8.66 -4.02 0.93
C ASP A 96 9.25 -3.20 -0.23
N VAL A 97 10.41 -3.64 -0.79
CA VAL A 97 11.05 -3.05 -1.96
C VAL A 97 10.35 -3.57 -3.23
N MET A 98 9.98 -2.66 -4.13
CA MET A 98 9.33 -3.04 -5.40
C MET A 98 10.31 -3.27 -6.54
N GLY A 99 11.58 -2.87 -6.38
CA GLY A 99 12.60 -3.08 -7.40
C GLY A 99 13.99 -2.60 -6.96
N TYR A 100 14.99 -3.12 -7.66
CA TYR A 100 16.39 -2.73 -7.50
C TYR A 100 16.95 -2.29 -8.84
N ILE A 101 17.83 -1.32 -8.81
CA ILE A 101 18.61 -0.88 -9.97
C ILE A 101 20.07 -0.87 -9.54
N VAL A 102 20.91 -1.58 -10.28
CA VAL A 102 22.35 -1.64 -9.99
C VAL A 102 23.04 -0.46 -10.66
N LYS A 103 23.84 0.29 -9.90
CA LYS A 103 24.71 1.34 -10.47
C LYS A 103 25.86 0.72 -11.30
N PRO A 104 26.26 1.28 -12.45
CA PRO A 104 25.85 2.58 -12.97
C PRO A 104 24.44 2.56 -13.58
N VAL A 105 23.67 3.63 -13.33
CA VAL A 105 22.31 3.79 -13.85
C VAL A 105 22.39 4.29 -15.29
N ASP A 106 21.60 3.70 -16.19
CA ASP A 106 21.36 4.18 -17.54
C ASP A 106 19.88 4.08 -17.90
N GLU A 107 19.49 4.67 -19.03
CA GLU A 107 18.08 4.68 -19.46
C GLU A 107 17.55 3.26 -19.74
N ASP A 108 18.39 2.40 -20.33
CA ASP A 108 18.01 1.04 -20.73
C ASP A 108 17.75 0.13 -19.53
N THR A 109 18.33 0.42 -18.38
CA THR A 109 18.11 -0.30 -17.12
C THR A 109 17.06 0.38 -16.24
N LEU A 110 17.09 1.71 -16.13
CA LEU A 110 16.20 2.48 -15.27
C LEU A 110 14.74 2.36 -15.69
N ILE A 111 14.43 2.64 -16.95
CA ILE A 111 13.03 2.73 -17.40
C ILE A 111 12.31 1.38 -17.37
N PRO A 112 12.91 0.25 -17.83
CA PRO A 112 12.29 -1.06 -17.66
C PRO A 112 12.07 -1.43 -16.19
N ALA A 113 13.03 -1.17 -15.31
CA ALA A 113 12.90 -1.45 -13.87
C ALA A 113 11.75 -0.66 -13.24
N VAL A 114 11.63 0.63 -13.55
CA VAL A 114 10.51 1.49 -13.10
C VAL A 114 9.17 0.95 -13.59
N LYS A 115 9.08 0.56 -14.88
CA LYS A 115 7.83 -0.01 -15.45
C LYS A 115 7.42 -1.31 -14.77
N ILE A 116 8.39 -2.20 -14.49
CA ILE A 116 8.16 -3.46 -13.77
C ILE A 116 7.70 -3.17 -12.33
N ALA A 117 8.36 -2.27 -11.63
CA ALA A 117 8.00 -1.90 -10.26
C ALA A 117 6.57 -1.32 -10.18
N ILE A 118 6.20 -0.43 -11.10
CA ILE A 118 4.83 0.10 -11.21
C ILE A 118 3.81 -1.01 -11.45
N HIS A 119 4.13 -1.95 -12.35
CA HIS A 119 3.24 -3.08 -12.64
C HIS A 119 3.03 -3.95 -11.40
N ASN A 120 4.11 -4.34 -10.73
CA ASN A 120 4.08 -5.17 -9.52
C ASN A 120 3.31 -4.46 -8.38
N TYR A 121 3.53 -3.17 -8.18
CA TYR A 121 2.80 -2.38 -7.20
C TYR A 121 1.30 -2.38 -7.46
N LYS A 122 0.88 -2.13 -8.71
CA LYS A 122 -0.54 -2.18 -9.09
C LYS A 122 -1.17 -3.55 -8.86
N GLN A 123 -0.45 -4.62 -9.17
CA GLN A 123 -0.94 -5.99 -8.91
C GLN A 123 -1.11 -6.25 -7.40
N ARG A 124 -0.12 -5.88 -6.57
CA ARG A 124 -0.24 -6.01 -5.11
C ARG A 124 -1.41 -5.21 -4.56
N GLU A 125 -1.60 -3.99 -5.03
CA GLU A 125 -2.71 -3.14 -4.60
C GLU A 125 -4.07 -3.73 -4.98
N ALA A 126 -4.20 -4.28 -6.20
CA ALA A 126 -5.41 -4.95 -6.64
C ALA A 126 -5.72 -6.21 -5.81
N MET A 127 -4.71 -7.06 -5.55
CA MET A 127 -4.84 -8.24 -4.70
C MET A 127 -5.22 -7.88 -3.26
N ALA A 128 -4.61 -6.83 -2.69
CA ALA A 128 -4.94 -6.36 -1.35
C ALA A 128 -6.41 -5.89 -1.26
N LYS A 129 -6.89 -5.13 -2.25
CA LYS A 129 -8.29 -4.69 -2.34
C LYS A 129 -9.26 -5.88 -2.45
N GLU A 130 -8.94 -6.87 -3.27
CA GLU A 130 -9.76 -8.08 -3.43
C GLU A 130 -9.79 -8.90 -2.13
N PHE A 131 -8.65 -9.07 -1.48
CA PHE A 131 -8.55 -9.75 -0.20
C PHE A 131 -9.41 -9.06 0.88
N HIS A 132 -9.31 -7.73 1.02
CA HIS A 132 -10.14 -6.97 1.95
C HIS A 132 -11.63 -7.15 1.66
N LYS A 133 -12.04 -7.04 0.41
CA LYS A 133 -13.45 -7.24 0.00
C LYS A 133 -13.94 -8.65 0.34
N THR A 134 -13.13 -9.66 0.13
CA THR A 134 -13.47 -11.06 0.46
C THR A 134 -13.57 -11.25 1.96
N GLN A 135 -12.64 -10.67 2.72
CA GLN A 135 -12.64 -10.73 4.19
C GLN A 135 -13.88 -10.05 4.77
N GLU A 136 -14.22 -8.85 4.28
CA GLU A 136 -15.44 -8.14 4.67
C GLU A 136 -16.71 -8.96 4.39
N ALA A 137 -16.81 -9.59 3.21
CA ALA A 137 -17.95 -10.44 2.87
C ALA A 137 -18.08 -11.67 3.77
N LEU A 138 -16.95 -12.29 4.18
CA LEU A 138 -16.94 -13.39 5.14
C LEU A 138 -17.38 -12.95 6.53
N ASP A 139 -16.91 -11.80 7.00
CA ASP A 139 -17.27 -11.28 8.29
C ASP A 139 -18.74 -10.83 8.32
N ASP A 140 -19.23 -10.23 7.25
CA ASP A 140 -20.65 -9.87 7.09
C ASP A 140 -21.55 -11.11 7.16
N ARG A 141 -21.15 -12.22 6.52
CA ARG A 141 -21.87 -13.49 6.61
C ARG A 141 -21.91 -14.02 8.04
N LYS A 142 -20.79 -13.99 8.75
CA LYS A 142 -20.73 -14.42 10.17
C LYS A 142 -21.68 -13.59 11.06
N TYR A 143 -21.69 -12.26 10.88
CA TYR A 143 -22.60 -11.39 11.64
C TYR A 143 -24.07 -11.72 11.36
N LEU A 144 -24.41 -11.95 10.08
CA LEU A 144 -25.78 -12.31 9.69
C LEU A 144 -26.21 -13.66 10.26
N ASP A 145 -25.35 -14.68 10.20
CA ASP A 145 -25.65 -16.01 10.73
C ASP A 145 -25.83 -15.98 12.26
N ARG A 146 -24.98 -15.24 12.99
CA ARG A 146 -25.14 -15.04 14.44
C ARG A 146 -26.44 -14.31 14.77
N ALA A 147 -26.76 -13.23 14.03
CA ALA A 147 -27.99 -12.47 14.24
C ALA A 147 -29.25 -13.32 13.95
N LYS A 148 -29.21 -14.15 12.89
CA LYS A 148 -30.29 -15.13 12.63
C LYS A 148 -30.49 -16.06 13.81
N GLY A 149 -29.43 -16.69 14.32
CA GLY A 149 -29.50 -17.59 15.48
C GLY A 149 -30.14 -16.91 16.68
N LEU A 150 -29.76 -15.70 16.97
CA LEU A 150 -30.26 -14.90 18.07
C LEU A 150 -31.76 -14.52 17.91
N VAL A 151 -32.18 -14.17 16.68
CA VAL A 151 -33.58 -13.88 16.37
C VAL A 151 -34.45 -15.16 16.46
N MET A 152 -33.91 -16.30 15.95
CA MET A 152 -34.60 -17.61 16.07
C MET A 152 -34.89 -17.96 17.52
N GLU A 153 -33.88 -17.85 18.40
CA GLU A 153 -34.01 -18.17 19.81
C GLU A 153 -35.00 -17.25 20.53
N ARG A 154 -34.88 -15.92 20.33
CA ARG A 154 -35.71 -14.94 21.06
C ARG A 154 -37.14 -14.84 20.57
N LYS A 155 -37.37 -15.09 19.29
CA LYS A 155 -38.73 -14.97 18.70
C LYS A 155 -39.38 -16.30 18.38
N ASN A 156 -38.71 -17.42 18.69
CA ASN A 156 -39.16 -18.77 18.38
C ASN A 156 -39.52 -18.95 16.90
N MET A 157 -38.65 -18.45 16.03
CA MET A 157 -38.78 -18.46 14.56
C MET A 157 -37.87 -19.50 13.94
N SER A 158 -38.30 -20.04 12.79
CA SER A 158 -37.41 -20.84 11.91
C SER A 158 -36.35 -19.95 11.28
N GLU A 159 -35.27 -20.57 10.74
CA GLU A 159 -34.18 -19.83 10.08
C GLU A 159 -34.69 -18.98 8.91
N LYS A 160 -35.62 -19.51 8.12
CA LYS A 160 -36.23 -18.79 6.99
C LYS A 160 -37.03 -17.58 7.46
N GLU A 161 -37.79 -17.71 8.53
CA GLU A 161 -38.57 -16.61 9.10
C GLU A 161 -37.62 -15.55 9.72
N ALA A 162 -36.58 -15.95 10.43
CA ALA A 162 -35.58 -15.05 11.00
C ALA A 162 -34.84 -14.26 9.91
N PHE A 163 -34.46 -14.90 8.81
CA PHE A 163 -33.87 -14.22 7.67
C PHE A 163 -34.84 -13.20 7.04
N THR A 164 -36.08 -13.60 6.83
CA THR A 164 -37.12 -12.71 6.27
C THR A 164 -37.38 -11.52 7.19
N TYR A 165 -37.43 -11.75 8.51
CA TYR A 165 -37.59 -10.71 9.52
C TYR A 165 -36.44 -9.69 9.49
N ILE A 166 -35.17 -10.17 9.49
CA ILE A 166 -34.00 -9.29 9.43
C ILE A 166 -34.01 -8.49 8.12
N ARG A 167 -34.34 -9.13 6.99
CA ARG A 167 -34.44 -8.47 5.69
C ARG A 167 -35.50 -7.37 5.66
N SER A 168 -36.71 -7.66 6.11
CA SER A 168 -37.78 -6.67 6.18
C SER A 168 -37.39 -5.48 7.05
N LEU A 169 -36.85 -5.76 8.24
CA LEU A 169 -36.44 -4.71 9.18
C LEU A 169 -35.28 -3.84 8.62
N SER A 170 -34.35 -4.44 7.85
CA SER A 170 -33.28 -3.68 7.20
C SER A 170 -33.85 -2.74 6.12
N MET A 171 -34.83 -3.20 5.35
CA MET A 171 -35.52 -2.38 4.35
C MET A 171 -36.31 -1.23 5.00
N ASP A 172 -37.05 -1.52 6.05
CA ASP A 172 -37.85 -0.53 6.78
C ASP A 172 -36.98 0.57 7.42
N LYS A 173 -35.79 0.21 7.85
CA LYS A 173 -34.80 1.15 8.45
C LYS A 173 -33.88 1.80 7.45
N GLY A 174 -33.85 1.37 6.18
CA GLY A 174 -32.98 1.89 5.15
C GLY A 174 -31.48 1.63 5.41
N ILE A 175 -31.14 0.55 6.12
CA ILE A 175 -29.77 0.13 6.43
C ILE A 175 -29.48 -1.26 5.87
N SER A 176 -28.19 -1.62 5.71
CA SER A 176 -27.82 -2.94 5.24
C SER A 176 -28.19 -4.05 6.23
N MET A 177 -28.43 -5.27 5.76
CA MET A 177 -28.69 -6.43 6.62
C MET A 177 -27.52 -6.69 7.60
N THR A 178 -26.29 -6.48 7.16
CA THR A 178 -25.10 -6.62 8.00
C THR A 178 -25.04 -5.58 9.10
N GLU A 179 -25.34 -4.33 8.79
CA GLU A 179 -25.39 -3.26 9.78
C GLU A 179 -26.47 -3.53 10.82
N LEU A 180 -27.65 -3.94 10.39
CA LEU A 180 -28.72 -4.36 11.29
C LEU A 180 -28.29 -5.56 12.14
N ALA A 181 -27.63 -6.56 11.56
CA ALA A 181 -27.12 -7.73 12.30
C ALA A 181 -26.13 -7.32 13.40
N LYS A 182 -25.18 -6.42 13.08
CA LYS A 182 -24.25 -5.86 14.10
C LYS A 182 -24.97 -5.12 15.20
N MET A 183 -26.00 -4.35 14.88
CA MET A 183 -26.83 -3.64 15.88
C MET A 183 -27.61 -4.60 16.77
N LEU A 184 -28.23 -5.63 16.21
CA LEU A 184 -28.94 -6.66 16.94
C LEU A 184 -28.03 -7.41 17.91
N LEU A 185 -26.86 -7.86 17.44
CA LEU A 185 -25.87 -8.53 18.28
C LEU A 185 -25.43 -7.62 19.43
N LYS A 186 -25.05 -6.37 19.16
CA LYS A 186 -24.64 -5.41 20.19
C LYS A 186 -25.74 -5.12 21.23
N ALA A 187 -27.01 -5.15 20.80
CA ALA A 187 -28.13 -4.89 21.70
C ALA A 187 -28.48 -6.09 22.59
N TYR A 188 -28.17 -7.30 22.14
CA TYR A 188 -28.62 -8.54 22.76
C TYR A 188 -27.52 -9.38 23.42
N GLU A 189 -26.26 -9.11 23.19
CA GLU A 189 -25.08 -9.74 23.84
C GLU A 189 -24.71 -9.04 25.19
N LYS A 190 -25.65 -8.30 25.81
CA LYS A 190 -25.47 -7.73 27.14
C LYS A 190 -25.96 -8.70 28.20
#